data_c89e2ce2f90c1088b9f8a87cbb6ef8b8
#
_entry.id   c89e2ce2f90c1088b9f8a87cbb6ef8b8
#
_cell.length_a   1.000
_cell.length_b   1.000
_cell.length_c   1.000
_cell.angle_alpha   90.00
_cell.angle_beta   90.00
_cell.angle_gamma   90.00
#
_symmetry.space_group_name_H-M   'P 1'
#
loop_
_entity.id
_entity.type
_entity.pdbx_description
1 polymer ?
#
loop_
_entity_poly.entity_id
_entity_poly.type
_entity_poly.pdbx_seq_one_letter_code
_entity_poly.pdbx_strand_id
1 'polypeptide(L)'
;MAHNDRVQLRTGLEISQMGLGTATFGGLYTSMSQEECDAAIECALNNGITYIDTAPHYGKGTAERRLAKSLKDKPRATFEISTKIGRLLVPTTQGADPDFLDADPSVERLFDYSAQGVERSLKES
;
A
#
# COMPACT_ATOMS: atom_id res chain seq x y z
N MET A 1 0.05 -21.62 14.91
CA MET A 1 -0.46 -20.36 14.32
C MET A 1 -0.79 -20.62 12.86
N ALA A 2 -2.05 -20.52 12.50
CA ALA A 2 -2.44 -20.60 11.09
C ALA A 2 -2.32 -19.21 10.44
N HIS A 3 -1.96 -19.15 9.14
CA HIS A 3 -1.79 -17.89 8.40
C HIS A 3 -3.07 -17.04 8.36
N ASN A 4 -4.22 -17.65 8.54
CA ASN A 4 -5.53 -17.00 8.54
C ASN A 4 -6.12 -16.77 9.95
N ASP A 5 -5.37 -17.10 11.03
CA ASP A 5 -5.81 -16.74 12.37
C ASP A 5 -6.00 -15.23 12.50
N ARG A 6 -6.96 -14.80 13.31
CA ARG A 6 -7.27 -13.39 13.52
C ARG A 6 -6.83 -12.91 14.89
N VAL A 7 -6.47 -11.64 14.95
CA VAL A 7 -6.08 -10.95 16.18
C VAL A 7 -6.92 -9.71 16.36
N GLN A 8 -7.48 -9.55 17.55
CA GLN A 8 -8.18 -8.32 17.91
C GLN A 8 -7.18 -7.31 18.52
N LEU A 9 -7.12 -6.12 17.92
CA LEU A 9 -6.34 -5.01 18.44
C LEU A 9 -7.07 -4.32 19.59
N ARG A 10 -6.34 -3.50 20.37
CA ARG A 10 -6.91 -2.72 21.50
C ARG A 10 -8.05 -1.79 21.07
N THR A 11 -8.07 -1.39 19.80
CA THR A 11 -9.12 -0.55 19.20
C THR A 11 -10.42 -1.31 18.90
N GLY A 12 -10.43 -2.64 19.07
CA GLY A 12 -11.52 -3.51 18.66
C GLY A 12 -11.44 -3.97 17.21
N LEU A 13 -10.53 -3.43 16.39
CA LEU A 13 -10.31 -3.87 15.04
C LEU A 13 -9.71 -5.28 15.01
N GLU A 14 -10.25 -6.14 14.18
CA GLU A 14 -9.69 -7.47 13.93
C GLU A 14 -8.89 -7.46 12.62
N ILE A 15 -7.69 -8.04 12.66
CA ILE A 15 -6.83 -8.23 11.49
C ILE A 15 -6.41 -9.70 11.38
N SER A 16 -6.04 -10.17 10.19
CA SER A 16 -5.35 -11.45 10.05
C SER A 16 -3.95 -11.35 10.68
N GLN A 17 -3.48 -12.42 11.33
CA GLN A 17 -2.16 -12.43 11.98
C GLN A 17 -1.02 -12.26 10.95
N MET A 18 -1.17 -12.87 9.77
CA MET A 18 -0.28 -12.61 8.65
C MET A 18 -0.84 -11.45 7.82
N GLY A 19 0.02 -10.53 7.43
CA GLY A 19 -0.32 -9.42 6.55
C GLY A 19 0.42 -9.52 5.22
N LEU A 20 -0.13 -8.92 4.19
CA LEU A 20 0.50 -8.75 2.88
C LEU A 20 1.11 -7.34 2.79
N GLY A 21 2.46 -7.27 2.67
CA GLY A 21 3.15 -6.03 2.36
C GLY A 21 3.16 -5.76 0.86
N THR A 22 3.00 -4.51 0.45
CA THR A 22 2.86 -4.12 -0.97
C THR A 22 4.04 -3.30 -1.51
N ALA A 23 5.21 -3.34 -0.88
CA ALA A 23 6.38 -2.63 -1.39
C ALA A 23 6.77 -3.10 -2.81
N THR A 24 6.64 -4.38 -3.10
CA THR A 24 6.86 -4.95 -4.43
C THR A 24 5.87 -4.44 -5.48
N PHE A 25 4.66 -4.02 -5.08
CA PHE A 25 3.69 -3.40 -5.99
C PHE A 25 4.17 -2.05 -6.53
N GLY A 26 5.13 -1.41 -5.87
CA GLY A 26 5.84 -0.23 -6.36
C GLY A 26 7.05 -0.53 -7.22
N GLY A 27 7.37 -1.81 -7.44
CA GLY A 27 8.54 -2.25 -8.20
C GLY A 27 9.80 -2.39 -7.36
N LEU A 28 9.68 -2.63 -6.03
CA LEU A 28 10.85 -2.92 -5.20
C LEU A 28 11.46 -4.26 -5.63
N TYR A 29 12.76 -4.26 -5.95
CA TYR A 29 13.56 -5.37 -6.47
C TYR A 29 13.21 -5.84 -7.88
N THR A 30 11.96 -5.82 -8.29
CA THR A 30 11.49 -6.26 -9.60
C THR A 30 10.26 -5.46 -10.00
N SER A 31 10.12 -5.20 -11.31
CA SER A 31 8.89 -4.61 -11.84
C SER A 31 7.74 -5.61 -11.73
N MET A 32 6.54 -5.13 -11.42
CA MET A 32 5.32 -5.92 -11.39
C MET A 32 4.25 -5.33 -12.31
N SER A 33 3.48 -6.19 -12.96
CA SER A 33 2.30 -5.77 -13.69
C SER A 33 1.09 -5.62 -12.76
N GLN A 34 0.01 -4.99 -13.25
CA GLN A 34 -1.25 -4.92 -12.52
C GLN A 34 -1.83 -6.32 -12.29
N GLU A 35 -1.74 -7.20 -13.30
CA GLU A 35 -2.23 -8.58 -13.23
C GLU A 35 -1.52 -9.41 -12.16
N GLU A 36 -0.22 -9.20 -11.99
CA GLU A 36 0.55 -9.85 -10.91
C GLU A 36 0.12 -9.33 -9.53
N CYS A 37 -0.14 -8.03 -9.41
CA CYS A 37 -0.69 -7.46 -8.18
C CYS A 37 -2.09 -8.00 -7.87
N ASP A 38 -2.96 -8.09 -8.88
CA ASP A 38 -4.31 -8.64 -8.74
C ASP A 38 -4.27 -10.10 -8.29
N ALA A 39 -3.40 -10.91 -8.88
CA ALA A 39 -3.22 -12.30 -8.50
C ALA A 39 -2.70 -12.47 -7.06
N ALA A 40 -1.79 -11.60 -6.62
CA ALA A 40 -1.28 -11.61 -5.25
C ALA A 40 -2.38 -11.26 -4.23
N ILE A 41 -3.19 -10.24 -4.50
CA ILE A 41 -4.34 -9.85 -3.66
C ILE A 41 -5.37 -10.98 -3.61
N GLU A 42 -5.74 -11.53 -4.77
CA GLU A 42 -6.69 -12.64 -4.86
C GLU A 42 -6.23 -13.84 -4.04
N CYS A 43 -4.97 -14.23 -4.19
CA CYS A 43 -4.38 -15.33 -3.44
C CYS A 43 -4.41 -15.06 -1.93
N ALA A 44 -4.02 -13.86 -1.49
CA ALA A 44 -4.02 -13.49 -0.08
C ALA A 44 -5.42 -13.56 0.53
N LEU A 45 -6.41 -12.91 -0.09
CA LEU A 45 -7.79 -12.87 0.41
C LEU A 45 -8.43 -14.26 0.43
N ASN A 46 -8.23 -15.08 -0.61
CA ASN A 46 -8.76 -16.44 -0.69
C ASN A 46 -8.16 -17.37 0.38
N ASN A 47 -6.99 -17.04 0.92
CA ASN A 47 -6.36 -17.77 2.01
C ASN A 47 -6.56 -17.09 3.39
N GLY A 48 -7.45 -16.11 3.51
CA GLY A 48 -7.79 -15.46 4.78
C GLY A 48 -6.75 -14.45 5.27
N ILE A 49 -5.79 -14.05 4.41
CA ILE A 49 -4.85 -12.94 4.69
C ILE A 49 -5.54 -11.66 4.24
N THR A 50 -6.18 -10.98 5.18
CA THR A 50 -7.02 -9.81 4.89
C THR A 50 -6.36 -8.48 5.27
N TYR A 51 -5.29 -8.52 6.07
CA TYR A 51 -4.53 -7.33 6.44
C TYR A 51 -3.48 -6.99 5.37
N ILE A 52 -3.56 -5.79 4.82
CA ILE A 52 -2.69 -5.32 3.73
C ILE A 52 -1.99 -4.04 4.18
N ASP A 53 -0.66 -4.00 4.07
CA ASP A 53 0.15 -2.83 4.40
C ASP A 53 0.73 -2.19 3.15
N THR A 54 0.55 -0.88 3.03
CA THR A 54 1.05 -0.07 1.91
C THR A 54 1.70 1.23 2.40
N ALA A 55 2.19 2.05 1.48
CA ALA A 55 2.72 3.38 1.78
C ALA A 55 2.75 4.26 0.53
N PRO A 56 2.63 5.59 0.67
CA PRO A 56 2.91 6.54 -0.41
C PRO A 56 4.32 6.40 -0.97
N HIS A 57 5.28 6.04 -0.12
CA HIS A 57 6.67 5.82 -0.50
C HIS A 57 6.86 4.72 -1.54
N TYR A 58 6.05 3.67 -1.53
CA TYR A 58 6.23 2.49 -2.38
C TYR A 58 5.94 2.80 -3.86
N GLY A 59 7.01 2.99 -4.63
CA GLY A 59 6.93 3.40 -6.01
C GLY A 59 6.33 4.80 -6.21
N LYS A 60 6.41 5.66 -5.19
CA LYS A 60 5.87 7.03 -5.24
C LYS A 60 4.39 7.04 -5.66
N GLY A 61 3.57 6.29 -4.92
CA GLY A 61 2.13 6.16 -5.13
C GLY A 61 1.72 5.00 -6.04
N THR A 62 2.64 4.37 -6.75
CA THR A 62 2.31 3.26 -7.66
C THR A 62 1.70 2.08 -6.93
N ALA A 63 2.25 1.69 -5.75
CA ALA A 63 1.71 0.58 -4.97
C ALA A 63 0.28 0.86 -4.50
N GLU A 64 -0.01 2.06 -3.98
CA GLU A 64 -1.37 2.44 -3.54
C GLU A 64 -2.35 2.45 -4.70
N ARG A 65 -1.96 2.99 -5.88
CA ARG A 65 -2.82 2.97 -7.07
C ARG A 65 -3.11 1.57 -7.58
N ARG A 66 -2.11 0.68 -7.60
CA ARG A 66 -2.29 -0.73 -7.99
C ARG A 66 -3.18 -1.48 -7.00
N LEU A 67 -2.95 -1.27 -5.70
CA LEU A 67 -3.79 -1.84 -4.65
C LEU A 67 -5.25 -1.37 -4.77
N ALA A 68 -5.47 -0.09 -5.01
CA ALA A 68 -6.81 0.45 -5.22
C ALA A 68 -7.53 -0.21 -6.40
N LYS A 69 -6.83 -0.46 -7.51
CA LYS A 69 -7.39 -1.19 -8.65
C LYS A 69 -7.74 -2.63 -8.31
N SER A 70 -6.84 -3.34 -7.61
CA SER A 70 -7.05 -4.73 -7.21
C SER A 70 -8.23 -4.91 -6.24
N LEU A 71 -8.54 -3.90 -5.45
CA LEU A 71 -9.56 -3.95 -4.40
C LEU A 71 -10.89 -3.31 -4.79
N LYS A 72 -10.98 -2.59 -5.92
CA LYS A 72 -12.14 -1.74 -6.26
C LYS A 72 -13.48 -2.47 -6.27
N ASP A 73 -13.50 -3.74 -6.69
CA ASP A 73 -14.71 -4.56 -6.80
C ASP A 73 -14.92 -5.51 -5.60
N LYS A 74 -14.08 -5.39 -4.56
CA LYS A 74 -14.17 -6.21 -3.36
C LYS A 74 -14.92 -5.45 -2.26
N PRO A 75 -15.82 -6.13 -1.50
CA PRO A 75 -16.53 -5.47 -0.41
C PRO A 75 -15.54 -4.89 0.62
N ARG A 76 -15.71 -3.62 1.00
CA ARG A 76 -14.78 -2.93 1.91
C ARG A 76 -14.58 -3.63 3.26
N ALA A 77 -15.60 -4.35 3.75
CA ALA A 77 -15.56 -5.08 5.01
C ALA A 77 -14.71 -6.37 4.96
N THR A 78 -14.20 -6.77 3.80
CA THR A 78 -13.47 -8.03 3.62
C THR A 78 -11.96 -7.90 3.77
N PHE A 79 -11.44 -6.70 3.97
CA PHE A 79 -10.01 -6.45 4.13
C PHE A 79 -9.74 -5.25 5.03
N GLU A 80 -8.57 -5.23 5.65
CA GLU A 80 -8.05 -4.14 6.45
C GLU A 80 -6.78 -3.59 5.78
N ILE A 81 -6.65 -2.24 5.74
CA ILE A 81 -5.49 -1.57 5.13
C ILE A 81 -4.81 -0.70 6.17
N SER A 82 -3.49 -0.79 6.25
CA SER A 82 -2.64 0.24 6.84
C SER A 82 -1.85 0.96 5.76
N THR A 83 -1.72 2.27 5.90
CA THR A 83 -0.79 3.08 5.11
C THR A 83 0.09 3.91 6.04
N LYS A 84 0.94 4.76 5.48
CA LYS A 84 1.94 5.51 6.24
C LYS A 84 1.82 7.00 5.96
N ILE A 85 2.29 7.79 6.91
CA ILE A 85 2.35 9.24 6.82
C ILE A 85 3.82 9.72 6.90
N GLY A 86 4.06 10.99 6.66
CA GLY A 86 5.38 11.62 6.81
C GLY A 86 6.11 11.82 5.49
N ARG A 87 5.63 11.27 4.39
CA ARG A 87 6.16 11.50 3.04
C ARG A 87 5.02 11.86 2.11
N LEU A 88 4.90 13.15 1.79
CA LEU A 88 3.98 13.64 0.76
C LEU A 88 4.58 13.39 -0.63
N LEU A 89 3.73 13.24 -1.62
CA LEU A 89 4.12 13.18 -3.02
C LEU A 89 3.85 14.53 -3.67
N VAL A 90 4.91 15.18 -4.16
CA VAL A 90 4.82 16.51 -4.77
C VAL A 90 5.35 16.47 -6.21
N PRO A 91 4.81 17.28 -7.14
CA PRO A 91 5.27 17.28 -8.52
C PRO A 91 6.77 17.57 -8.65
N THR A 92 7.41 16.86 -9.57
CA THR A 92 8.83 17.06 -9.90
C THR A 92 9.10 16.82 -11.38
N THR A 93 10.20 17.36 -11.87
CA THR A 93 10.76 17.06 -13.21
C THR A 93 12.00 16.16 -13.14
N GLN A 94 12.41 15.74 -11.94
CA GLN A 94 13.63 14.94 -11.67
C GLN A 94 13.29 13.66 -10.92
N GLY A 95 12.34 12.91 -11.41
CA GLY A 95 11.67 11.83 -10.71
C GLY A 95 12.32 10.46 -10.75
N ALA A 96 13.61 10.33 -11.01
CA ALA A 96 14.30 9.03 -10.94
C ALA A 96 14.22 8.42 -9.52
N ASP A 97 14.04 7.11 -9.45
CA ASP A 97 14.02 6.36 -8.20
C ASP A 97 14.94 5.15 -8.31
N PRO A 98 16.01 5.06 -7.48
CA PRO A 98 16.95 3.96 -7.57
C PRO A 98 16.43 2.64 -7.00
N ASP A 99 15.41 2.70 -6.14
CA ASP A 99 14.94 1.55 -5.36
C ASP A 99 13.68 0.91 -5.93
N PHE A 100 12.80 1.71 -6.55
CA PHE A 100 11.53 1.26 -7.08
C PHE A 100 11.48 1.40 -8.60
N LEU A 101 11.50 0.28 -9.30
CA LEU A 101 11.51 0.24 -10.77
C LEU A 101 10.24 0.79 -11.41
N ASP A 102 9.10 0.69 -10.72
CA ASP A 102 7.80 1.16 -11.19
C ASP A 102 7.41 2.51 -10.57
N ALA A 103 8.37 3.24 -9.99
CA ALA A 103 8.10 4.53 -9.38
C ALA A 103 7.57 5.56 -10.38
N ASP A 104 6.61 6.36 -9.92
CA ASP A 104 6.07 7.47 -10.72
C ASP A 104 7.14 8.57 -10.89
N PRO A 105 7.61 8.85 -12.11
CA PRO A 105 8.65 9.84 -12.34
C PRO A 105 8.16 11.29 -12.23
N SER A 106 6.85 11.53 -12.17
CA SER A 106 6.25 12.85 -12.13
C SER A 106 6.19 13.47 -10.74
N VAL A 107 6.52 12.67 -9.71
CA VAL A 107 6.48 13.12 -8.31
C VAL A 107 7.76 12.75 -7.56
N GLU A 108 8.01 13.48 -6.48
CA GLU A 108 9.07 13.21 -5.51
C GLU A 108 8.51 13.20 -4.09
N ARG A 109 9.29 12.70 -3.15
CA ARG A 109 8.92 12.62 -1.74
C ARG A 109 9.32 13.88 -1.01
N LEU A 110 8.37 14.51 -0.33
CA LEU A 110 8.59 15.63 0.60
C LEU A 110 8.32 15.15 2.02
N PHE A 111 9.31 15.26 2.91
CA PHE A 111 9.10 14.94 4.32
C PHE A 111 8.26 16.02 5.00
N ASP A 112 7.11 15.63 5.55
CA ASP A 112 6.24 16.51 6.33
C ASP A 112 5.53 15.72 7.43
N TYR A 113 6.02 15.86 8.67
CA TYR A 113 5.45 15.24 9.86
C TYR A 113 4.60 16.23 10.69
N SER A 114 4.25 17.39 10.13
CA SER A 114 3.30 18.32 10.76
C SER A 114 1.88 17.74 10.79
N ALA A 115 1.01 18.27 11.63
CA ALA A 115 -0.40 17.89 11.67
C ALA A 115 -1.08 18.07 10.29
N GLN A 116 -0.79 19.18 9.60
CA GLN A 116 -1.28 19.42 8.24
C GLN A 116 -0.74 18.39 7.24
N GLY A 117 0.54 18.03 7.35
CA GLY A 117 1.17 17.00 6.52
C GLY A 117 0.52 15.63 6.72
N VAL A 118 0.20 15.25 7.95
CA VAL A 118 -0.52 14.01 8.25
C VAL A 118 -1.91 14.00 7.63
N GLU A 119 -2.71 15.06 7.83
CA GLU A 119 -4.04 15.18 7.21
C GLU A 119 -3.98 15.11 5.69
N ARG A 120 -3.04 15.84 5.09
CA ARG A 120 -2.85 15.85 3.64
C ARG A 120 -2.48 14.46 3.14
N SER A 121 -1.51 13.79 3.77
CA SER A 121 -1.09 12.45 3.39
C SER A 121 -2.26 11.46 3.38
N LEU A 122 -3.09 11.47 4.44
CA LEU A 122 -4.26 10.60 4.54
C LEU A 122 -5.34 10.90 3.49
N LYS A 123 -5.51 12.17 3.11
CA LYS A 123 -6.47 12.55 2.05
C LYS A 123 -6.00 12.17 0.66
N GLU A 124 -4.69 12.15 0.44
CA GLU A 124 -4.08 11.83 -0.86
C GLU A 124 -3.88 10.32 -1.06
N SER A 125 -3.84 9.52 0.02
CA SER A 125 -3.83 8.06 -0.04
C SER A 125 -5.23 7.51 -0.26
#